data_36b39cc94afbf050ab3cc8d57c4a7eea
#
_entry.id   36b39cc94afbf050ab3cc8d57c4a7eea
#
_cell.length_a   1.000
_cell.length_b   1.000
_cell.length_c   1.000
_cell.angle_alpha   90.00
_cell.angle_beta   90.00
_cell.angle_gamma   90.00
#
_symmetry.space_group_name_H-M   'P 1'
#
loop_
_entity.id
_entity.type
_entity.pdbx_description
1 polymer ?
#
loop_
_entity_poly.entity_id
_entity_poly.type
_entity_poly.pdbx_seq_one_letter_code
_entity_poly.pdbx_strand_id
1 'polypeptide(L)'
;MEPDKDAWGTSRHSRLFPGPWLVHADLHNHTTLSDGKGDPADAFASMRAAGLDVAAITDHSRWASVAAGLVAMPGNSGIDRYGWEAAGRIADAADEPGAFVAMRGFEWSSALYGHANVWRSARFTDPLRSGLVAMAPFWRWLERHGEDGLAGFNHAGSAMLRFGRFRHRPAVAERVVSFEIFNKTNEHLLLGTERGRPSALVQCLDAGWRVGLLGVTDEHGSDWGHPEGKGRAGLYVHELSRAGVYEALAARRFFASRVKGLRLDAALDGVRMGGTVPVRGGPARFAVDLDRAGWTGRRLGVQVLRSGPGLPTLAAAVEVRVPGPDEPPVAFEADLGGAGGWVVLRVTDPEAAADPPATGQWAGLGRALAYASPFWLVPDGR
;
A
#
# COMPACT_ATOMS: atom_id res chain seq x y z
N MET A 1 4.75 25.50 -9.58
CA MET A 1 3.61 25.87 -8.68
C MET A 1 2.82 24.58 -8.49
N GLU A 2 2.66 24.14 -7.26
CA GLU A 2 1.88 22.93 -6.96
C GLU A 2 0.43 23.13 -7.42
N PRO A 3 -0.15 22.16 -8.18
CA PRO A 3 -1.55 22.26 -8.54
C PRO A 3 -2.40 22.09 -7.27
N ASP A 4 -3.29 23.05 -7.00
CA ASP A 4 -4.17 23.06 -5.83
C ASP A 4 -5.14 21.85 -5.81
N LYS A 5 -5.47 21.32 -6.99
CA LYS A 5 -6.36 20.17 -7.17
C LYS A 5 -5.71 19.06 -7.98
N ASP A 6 -6.13 17.82 -7.69
CA ASP A 6 -5.77 16.67 -8.49
C ASP A 6 -6.54 16.61 -9.82
N ALA A 7 -6.23 15.60 -10.64
CA ALA A 7 -6.88 15.39 -11.94
C ALA A 7 -8.40 15.12 -11.86
N TRP A 8 -8.95 14.86 -10.69
CA TRP A 8 -10.36 14.60 -10.44
C TRP A 8 -11.07 15.73 -9.68
N GLY A 9 -10.38 16.85 -9.46
CA GLY A 9 -10.92 18.07 -8.86
C GLY A 9 -10.91 18.11 -7.32
N THR A 10 -10.30 17.12 -6.66
CA THR A 10 -10.14 17.12 -5.20
C THR A 10 -8.94 17.97 -4.79
N SER A 11 -9.08 18.76 -3.72
CA SER A 11 -7.95 19.52 -3.16
C SER A 11 -6.84 18.58 -2.68
N ARG A 12 -5.59 18.92 -2.99
CA ARG A 12 -4.41 18.14 -2.59
C ARG A 12 -3.95 18.43 -1.15
N HIS A 13 -4.46 19.48 -0.54
CA HIS A 13 -4.02 19.90 0.79
C HIS A 13 -4.81 19.23 1.90
N SER A 14 -4.07 18.62 2.84
CA SER A 14 -4.66 18.09 4.07
C SER A 14 -5.11 19.22 4.97
N ARG A 15 -6.33 19.11 5.52
CA ARG A 15 -6.84 20.01 6.54
C ARG A 15 -6.32 19.70 7.95
N LEU A 16 -5.62 18.55 8.12
CA LEU A 16 -5.03 18.13 9.39
C LEU A 16 -3.57 18.53 9.54
N PHE A 17 -2.82 18.42 8.45
CA PHE A 17 -1.37 18.62 8.48
C PHE A 17 -0.92 19.50 7.32
N PRO A 18 -0.49 20.75 7.59
CA PRO A 18 0.09 21.62 6.57
C PRO A 18 1.46 21.12 6.11
N GLY A 19 1.85 21.52 4.93
CA GLY A 19 3.15 21.25 4.34
C GLY A 19 3.10 20.18 3.25
N PRO A 20 3.13 18.88 3.55
CA PRO A 20 3.07 17.86 2.48
C PRO A 20 1.70 17.82 1.83
N TRP A 21 1.69 17.64 0.51
CA TRP A 21 0.50 17.61 -0.31
C TRP A 21 0.28 16.25 -1.00
N LEU A 22 -0.97 15.96 -1.35
CA LEU A 22 -1.39 14.66 -1.88
C LEU A 22 -0.96 14.50 -3.34
N VAL A 23 -0.34 13.35 -3.62
CA VAL A 23 -0.14 12.82 -4.97
C VAL A 23 -0.73 11.42 -5.08
N HIS A 24 -1.25 11.09 -6.25
CA HIS A 24 -1.83 9.77 -6.52
C HIS A 24 -0.85 8.89 -7.27
N ALA A 25 -0.73 7.63 -6.84
CA ALA A 25 0.28 6.71 -7.34
C ALA A 25 -0.28 5.33 -7.66
N ASP A 26 0.37 4.65 -8.60
CA ASP A 26 0.33 3.20 -8.77
C ASP A 26 1.76 2.67 -8.82
N LEU A 27 2.12 1.87 -7.83
CA LEU A 27 3.51 1.48 -7.58
C LEU A 27 3.81 0.00 -7.88
N HIS A 28 2.87 -0.70 -8.56
CA HIS A 28 3.02 -2.11 -8.93
C HIS A 28 2.37 -2.37 -10.29
N ASN A 29 3.20 -2.49 -11.32
CA ASN A 29 2.76 -2.73 -12.69
C ASN A 29 3.77 -3.57 -13.46
N HIS A 30 3.26 -4.39 -14.40
CA HIS A 30 4.02 -5.29 -15.27
C HIS A 30 3.92 -4.87 -16.72
N THR A 31 4.96 -5.16 -17.49
CA THR A 31 5.09 -4.83 -18.90
C THR A 31 5.64 -6.01 -19.70
N THR A 32 5.92 -5.82 -20.96
CA THR A 32 6.59 -6.84 -21.81
C THR A 32 8.03 -7.16 -21.37
N LEU A 33 8.58 -6.46 -20.38
CA LEU A 33 9.84 -6.85 -19.74
C LEU A 33 9.72 -8.10 -18.87
N SER A 34 8.49 -8.46 -18.45
CA SER A 34 8.17 -9.73 -17.82
C SER A 34 6.98 -10.40 -18.50
N ASP A 35 5.89 -10.59 -17.83
CA ASP A 35 4.67 -11.27 -18.33
C ASP A 35 3.50 -10.33 -18.59
N GLY A 36 3.70 -9.01 -18.49
CA GLY A 36 2.75 -8.01 -18.92
C GLY A 36 2.66 -7.90 -20.46
N LYS A 37 1.63 -7.22 -20.97
CA LYS A 37 1.30 -7.22 -22.42
C LYS A 37 1.71 -5.97 -23.18
N GLY A 38 2.03 -4.86 -22.52
CA GLY A 38 2.30 -3.61 -23.19
C GLY A 38 3.72 -3.09 -22.95
N ASP A 39 4.12 -2.11 -23.75
CA ASP A 39 5.43 -1.49 -23.67
C ASP A 39 5.60 -0.66 -22.38
N PRO A 40 6.75 -0.68 -21.71
CA PRO A 40 6.97 0.09 -20.48
C PRO A 40 6.87 1.62 -20.68
N ALA A 41 7.17 2.16 -21.84
CA ALA A 41 7.00 3.59 -22.11
C ALA A 41 5.51 3.95 -22.24
N ASP A 42 4.72 3.10 -22.89
CA ASP A 42 3.27 3.23 -22.98
C ASP A 42 2.62 3.11 -21.60
N ALA A 43 3.16 2.27 -20.71
CA ALA A 43 2.68 2.14 -19.35
C ALA A 43 2.78 3.46 -18.57
N PHE A 44 3.93 4.14 -18.59
CA PHE A 44 4.08 5.45 -17.95
C PHE A 44 3.18 6.51 -18.59
N ALA A 45 3.11 6.57 -19.91
CA ALA A 45 2.26 7.50 -20.64
C ALA A 45 0.77 7.31 -20.28
N SER A 46 0.31 6.05 -20.23
CA SER A 46 -1.06 5.69 -19.87
C SER A 46 -1.40 6.09 -18.42
N MET A 47 -0.52 5.77 -17.46
CA MET A 47 -0.71 6.12 -16.06
C MET A 47 -0.76 7.64 -15.85
N ARG A 48 0.14 8.40 -16.51
CA ARG A 48 0.11 9.87 -16.51
C ARG A 48 -1.19 10.41 -17.12
N ALA A 49 -1.61 9.90 -18.26
CA ALA A 49 -2.85 10.30 -18.93
C ALA A 49 -4.10 9.98 -18.09
N ALA A 50 -4.05 8.93 -17.27
CA ALA A 50 -5.11 8.57 -16.34
C ALA A 50 -5.17 9.48 -15.09
N GLY A 51 -4.27 10.45 -14.96
CA GLY A 51 -4.24 11.43 -13.87
C GLY A 51 -3.42 11.03 -12.65
N LEU A 52 -2.59 9.97 -12.75
CA LEU A 52 -1.63 9.65 -11.70
C LEU A 52 -0.45 10.62 -11.74
N ASP A 53 0.08 10.95 -10.57
CA ASP A 53 1.27 11.80 -10.40
C ASP A 53 2.55 10.98 -10.30
N VAL A 54 2.42 9.74 -9.85
CA VAL A 54 3.54 8.82 -9.61
C VAL A 54 3.21 7.45 -10.15
N ALA A 55 4.13 6.85 -10.87
CA ALA A 55 4.01 5.50 -11.38
C ALA A 55 5.30 4.70 -11.20
N ALA A 56 5.18 3.40 -10.95
CA ALA A 56 6.30 2.47 -10.98
C ALA A 56 6.01 1.28 -11.88
N ILE A 57 6.99 0.89 -12.70
CA ILE A 57 7.03 -0.44 -13.30
C ILE A 57 7.89 -1.34 -12.43
N THR A 58 7.35 -2.52 -12.11
CA THR A 58 7.96 -3.48 -11.19
C THR A 58 7.89 -4.90 -11.75
N ASP A 59 8.31 -5.03 -12.99
CA ASP A 59 8.33 -6.31 -13.70
C ASP A 59 8.97 -7.42 -12.85
N HIS A 60 8.47 -8.65 -12.97
CA HIS A 60 9.02 -9.80 -12.25
C HIS A 60 10.53 -9.91 -12.48
N SER A 61 11.29 -10.07 -11.42
CA SER A 61 12.75 -10.27 -11.54
C SER A 61 13.13 -11.63 -12.16
N ARG A 62 12.35 -12.62 -11.94
CA ARG A 62 12.11 -13.94 -12.51
C ARG A 62 11.09 -14.60 -11.62
N TRP A 63 10.20 -15.35 -12.20
CA TRP A 63 9.26 -16.12 -11.39
C TRP A 63 9.25 -17.58 -11.85
N ALA A 64 8.99 -18.46 -10.91
CA ALA A 64 8.82 -19.87 -11.18
C ALA A 64 7.43 -20.28 -10.70
N SER A 65 6.69 -20.97 -11.54
CA SER A 65 5.44 -21.61 -11.13
C SER A 65 5.72 -23.01 -10.58
N VAL A 66 4.98 -23.41 -9.57
CA VAL A 66 4.96 -24.80 -9.10
C VAL A 66 3.69 -25.43 -9.64
N ALA A 67 3.79 -26.07 -10.79
CA ALA A 67 2.69 -26.84 -11.39
C ALA A 67 3.00 -28.33 -11.25
N ALA A 68 2.04 -29.11 -10.74
CA ALA A 68 2.14 -30.57 -10.59
C ALA A 68 3.41 -31.05 -9.84
N GLY A 69 3.91 -30.25 -8.88
CA GLY A 69 5.11 -30.60 -8.11
C GLY A 69 6.44 -30.30 -8.81
N LEU A 70 6.42 -29.75 -10.01
CA LEU A 70 7.61 -29.34 -10.76
C LEU A 70 7.72 -27.82 -10.77
N VAL A 71 8.94 -27.30 -10.60
CA VAL A 71 9.25 -25.89 -10.79
C VAL A 71 9.41 -25.65 -12.28
N ALA A 72 8.48 -24.92 -12.87
CA ALA A 72 8.53 -24.52 -14.28
C ALA A 72 8.79 -23.02 -14.39
N MET A 73 9.65 -22.63 -15.31
CA MET A 73 9.92 -21.24 -15.67
C MET A 73 9.33 -20.97 -17.06
N PRO A 74 8.31 -20.12 -17.20
CA PRO A 74 7.82 -19.69 -18.50
C PRO A 74 8.94 -18.98 -19.30
N GLY A 75 8.85 -19.01 -20.63
CA GLY A 75 9.87 -18.41 -21.52
C GLY A 75 10.11 -16.92 -21.28
N ASN A 76 9.06 -16.17 -20.88
CA ASN A 76 9.18 -14.76 -20.44
C ASN A 76 8.94 -14.67 -18.92
N SER A 77 9.85 -15.24 -18.14
CA SER A 77 9.69 -15.35 -16.68
C SER A 77 10.18 -14.13 -15.89
N GLY A 78 10.68 -13.09 -16.54
CA GLY A 78 11.06 -11.85 -15.87
C GLY A 78 12.29 -11.17 -16.46
N ILE A 79 12.63 -10.02 -15.90
CA ILE A 79 13.72 -9.17 -16.33
C ILE A 79 15.06 -9.88 -16.20
N ASP A 80 15.90 -9.68 -17.21
CA ASP A 80 17.33 -9.92 -17.17
C ASP A 80 18.10 -8.59 -16.95
N ARG A 81 19.42 -8.63 -17.07
CA ARG A 81 20.24 -7.43 -16.94
C ARG A 81 19.85 -6.34 -17.96
N TYR A 82 19.59 -6.74 -19.21
CA TYR A 82 19.26 -5.79 -20.28
C TYR A 82 17.88 -5.17 -20.07
N GLY A 83 16.90 -5.97 -19.67
CA GLY A 83 15.57 -5.51 -19.28
C GLY A 83 15.62 -4.56 -18.09
N TRP A 84 16.45 -4.85 -17.08
CA TRP A 84 16.66 -3.97 -15.93
C TRP A 84 17.25 -2.61 -16.32
N GLU A 85 18.27 -2.60 -17.17
CA GLU A 85 18.87 -1.38 -17.67
C GLU A 85 17.90 -0.59 -18.58
N ALA A 86 17.12 -1.30 -19.41
CA ALA A 86 16.10 -0.69 -20.27
C ALA A 86 14.99 -0.03 -19.44
N ALA A 87 14.44 -0.73 -18.43
CA ALA A 87 13.45 -0.19 -17.51
C ALA A 87 13.94 1.10 -16.83
N GLY A 88 15.24 1.16 -16.47
CA GLY A 88 15.85 2.36 -15.90
C GLY A 88 15.83 3.53 -16.88
N ARG A 89 16.33 3.32 -18.11
CA ARG A 89 16.35 4.37 -19.14
C ARG A 89 14.94 4.88 -19.50
N ILE A 90 13.96 3.99 -19.56
CA ILE A 90 12.57 4.34 -19.88
C ILE A 90 11.96 5.14 -18.72
N ALA A 91 12.17 4.71 -17.46
CA ALA A 91 11.72 5.47 -16.31
C ALA A 91 12.39 6.85 -16.23
N ASP A 92 13.69 6.96 -16.54
CA ASP A 92 14.39 8.25 -16.56
C ASP A 92 13.89 9.18 -17.67
N ALA A 93 13.51 8.63 -18.82
CA ALA A 93 12.93 9.40 -19.91
C ALA A 93 11.50 9.88 -19.64
N ALA A 94 10.73 9.15 -18.83
CA ALA A 94 9.37 9.49 -18.46
C ALA A 94 9.28 10.39 -17.22
N ASP A 95 10.36 10.47 -16.42
CA ASP A 95 10.42 11.23 -15.18
C ASP A 95 10.51 12.73 -15.45
N GLU A 96 9.57 13.50 -14.93
CA GLU A 96 9.49 14.95 -15.04
C GLU A 96 9.21 15.54 -13.65
N PRO A 97 10.27 15.81 -12.85
CA PRO A 97 10.11 16.34 -11.50
C PRO A 97 9.21 17.56 -11.44
N GLY A 98 8.27 17.57 -10.51
CA GLY A 98 7.25 18.62 -10.39
C GLY A 98 6.00 18.39 -11.25
N ALA A 99 6.01 17.44 -12.20
CA ALA A 99 4.87 17.13 -13.06
C ALA A 99 4.46 15.66 -13.02
N PHE A 100 5.41 14.72 -13.13
CA PHE A 100 5.16 13.29 -13.09
C PHE A 100 6.42 12.55 -12.64
N VAL A 101 6.29 11.64 -11.68
CA VAL A 101 7.39 10.83 -11.18
C VAL A 101 7.28 9.42 -11.74
N ALA A 102 8.24 9.03 -12.57
CA ALA A 102 8.37 7.69 -13.11
C ALA A 102 9.48 6.92 -12.38
N MET A 103 9.15 5.73 -11.85
CA MET A 103 10.07 4.94 -11.05
C MET A 103 10.28 3.55 -11.65
N ARG A 104 11.52 3.06 -11.58
CA ARG A 104 11.86 1.67 -11.78
C ARG A 104 11.88 0.94 -10.46
N GLY A 105 11.27 -0.23 -10.42
CA GLY A 105 11.42 -1.24 -9.39
C GLY A 105 11.52 -2.62 -10.01
N PHE A 106 11.44 -3.64 -9.18
CA PHE A 106 11.23 -5.01 -9.62
C PHE A 106 10.40 -5.76 -8.59
N GLU A 107 9.68 -6.77 -9.05
CA GLU A 107 9.00 -7.69 -8.17
C GLU A 107 9.81 -8.97 -7.99
N TRP A 108 10.34 -9.19 -6.78
CA TRP A 108 10.90 -10.48 -6.39
C TRP A 108 9.75 -11.47 -6.16
N SER A 109 9.71 -12.58 -6.91
CA SER A 109 8.51 -13.40 -7.06
C SER A 109 8.77 -14.85 -6.72
N SER A 110 8.59 -15.21 -5.44
CA SER A 110 8.72 -16.59 -4.98
C SER A 110 7.37 -17.29 -4.95
N ALA A 111 7.22 -18.40 -5.69
CA ALA A 111 6.03 -19.22 -5.69
C ALA A 111 5.62 -19.75 -4.31
N LEU A 112 6.55 -19.89 -3.37
CA LEU A 112 6.30 -20.41 -2.02
C LEU A 112 6.08 -19.29 -1.00
N TYR A 113 6.92 -18.26 -1.03
CA TYR A 113 6.95 -17.23 0.03
C TYR A 113 6.08 -16.04 -0.27
N GLY A 114 5.72 -15.80 -1.52
CA GLY A 114 5.00 -14.63 -1.98
C GLY A 114 5.92 -13.66 -2.72
N HIS A 115 5.39 -12.52 -3.11
CA HIS A 115 6.07 -11.54 -3.93
C HIS A 115 6.35 -10.25 -3.16
N ALA A 116 7.46 -9.61 -3.48
CA ALA A 116 7.86 -8.36 -2.85
C ALA A 116 8.36 -7.37 -3.88
N ASN A 117 7.77 -6.19 -3.95
CA ASN A 117 8.32 -5.10 -4.72
C ASN A 117 9.56 -4.53 -4.03
N VAL A 118 10.52 -4.12 -4.85
CA VAL A 118 11.69 -3.36 -4.40
C VAL A 118 11.86 -2.15 -5.31
N TRP A 119 11.86 -0.98 -4.70
CA TRP A 119 12.08 0.32 -5.37
C TRP A 119 13.41 0.94 -4.93
N ARG A 120 13.91 1.92 -5.68
CA ARG A 120 15.14 2.67 -5.39
C ARG A 120 16.42 1.85 -5.33
N SER A 121 16.39 0.61 -5.80
CA SER A 121 17.58 -0.23 -5.82
C SER A 121 18.42 -0.01 -7.08
N ALA A 122 19.75 0.05 -6.94
CA ALA A 122 20.66 0.08 -8.08
C ALA A 122 20.78 -1.28 -8.78
N ARG A 123 20.40 -2.37 -8.11
CA ARG A 123 20.50 -3.75 -8.58
C ARG A 123 19.19 -4.50 -8.32
N PHE A 124 19.00 -5.60 -9.03
CA PHE A 124 17.91 -6.53 -8.74
C PHE A 124 18.43 -7.92 -8.36
N THR A 125 17.58 -8.72 -7.78
CA THR A 125 17.81 -10.15 -7.51
C THR A 125 16.55 -10.94 -7.85
N ASP A 126 16.72 -12.24 -8.06
CA ASP A 126 15.62 -13.15 -8.36
C ASP A 126 15.57 -14.32 -7.36
N PRO A 127 14.42 -15.04 -7.24
CA PRO A 127 14.29 -16.16 -6.33
C PRO A 127 15.27 -17.30 -6.55
N LEU A 128 15.75 -17.53 -7.78
CA LEU A 128 16.75 -18.57 -8.05
C LEU A 128 18.07 -18.26 -7.34
N ARG A 129 18.43 -16.98 -7.28
CA ARG A 129 19.66 -16.51 -6.60
C ARG A 129 19.43 -16.25 -5.12
N SER A 130 18.21 -15.84 -4.74
CA SER A 130 17.93 -15.31 -3.40
C SER A 130 16.64 -15.84 -2.78
N GLY A 131 16.29 -17.11 -2.95
CA GLY A 131 15.24 -17.63 -2.11
C GLY A 131 14.19 -18.54 -2.73
N LEU A 132 14.55 -19.41 -3.67
CA LEU A 132 13.61 -20.39 -4.21
C LEU A 132 13.03 -21.29 -3.09
N VAL A 133 13.86 -21.73 -2.17
CA VAL A 133 13.49 -22.65 -1.08
C VAL A 133 13.61 -22.02 0.32
N ALA A 134 14.03 -20.77 0.42
CA ALA A 134 14.18 -20.05 1.67
C ALA A 134 14.11 -18.54 1.48
N MET A 135 13.46 -17.82 2.39
CA MET A 135 13.36 -16.37 2.38
C MET A 135 14.66 -15.66 2.81
N ALA A 136 15.51 -16.35 3.57
CA ALA A 136 16.72 -15.75 4.14
C ALA A 136 17.71 -15.16 3.12
N PRO A 137 17.93 -15.75 1.93
CA PRO A 137 18.77 -15.12 0.90
C PRO A 137 18.25 -13.78 0.38
N PHE A 138 16.93 -13.62 0.22
CA PHE A 138 16.32 -12.33 -0.16
C PHE A 138 16.59 -11.26 0.92
N TRP A 139 16.39 -11.58 2.19
CA TRP A 139 16.68 -10.66 3.29
C TRP A 139 18.15 -10.27 3.33
N ARG A 140 19.08 -11.23 3.16
CA ARG A 140 20.52 -10.92 3.08
C ARG A 140 20.88 -10.06 1.87
N TRP A 141 20.20 -10.26 0.73
CA TRP A 141 20.39 -9.43 -0.44
C TRP A 141 19.91 -7.99 -0.16
N LEU A 142 18.71 -7.83 0.39
CA LEU A 142 18.17 -6.52 0.76
C LEU A 142 19.08 -5.81 1.77
N GLU A 143 19.64 -6.53 2.74
CA GLU A 143 20.59 -6.00 3.72
C GLU A 143 21.88 -5.50 3.09
N ARG A 144 22.45 -6.24 2.13
CA ARG A 144 23.78 -5.97 1.57
C ARG A 144 23.76 -5.06 0.34
N HIS A 145 22.71 -5.12 -0.47
CA HIS A 145 22.64 -4.51 -1.80
C HIS A 145 21.45 -3.57 -1.98
N GLY A 146 20.59 -3.50 -1.00
CA GLY A 146 19.46 -2.60 -0.98
C GLY A 146 19.73 -1.36 -0.13
N GLU A 147 20.98 -0.86 -0.05
CA GLU A 147 21.35 0.24 0.87
C GLU A 147 20.37 1.41 0.85
N ASP A 148 19.88 1.75 -0.35
CA ASP A 148 18.83 2.76 -0.55
C ASP A 148 17.47 2.15 -0.93
N GLY A 149 17.38 0.83 -1.07
CA GLY A 149 16.17 0.14 -1.53
C GLY A 149 15.08 0.13 -0.48
N LEU A 150 13.84 0.39 -0.92
CA LEU A 150 12.63 0.20 -0.16
C LEU A 150 11.89 -1.03 -0.70
N ALA A 151 11.31 -1.83 0.18
CA ALA A 151 10.56 -3.03 -0.19
C ALA A 151 9.14 -3.02 0.36
N GLY A 152 8.25 -3.81 -0.27
CA GLY A 152 6.88 -4.00 0.18
C GLY A 152 6.44 -5.46 0.04
N PHE A 153 5.49 -5.88 0.88
CA PHE A 153 4.83 -7.17 0.79
C PHE A 153 3.66 -7.09 -0.19
N ASN A 154 3.74 -7.82 -1.30
CA ASN A 154 2.71 -7.82 -2.34
C ASN A 154 1.64 -8.86 -2.05
N HIS A 155 0.37 -8.54 -2.29
CA HIS A 155 -0.82 -9.42 -2.25
C HIS A 155 -0.70 -10.60 -1.26
N ALA A 156 -0.24 -10.32 -0.05
CA ALA A 156 0.18 -11.29 0.96
C ALA A 156 -0.91 -12.27 1.42
N GLY A 157 -2.18 -11.93 1.26
CA GLY A 157 -3.31 -12.81 1.59
C GLY A 157 -3.30 -14.12 0.80
N SER A 158 -2.85 -14.09 -0.46
CA SER A 158 -2.78 -15.25 -1.37
C SER A 158 -1.51 -16.07 -1.20
N ALA A 159 -0.41 -15.51 -0.70
CA ALA A 159 0.88 -16.19 -0.58
C ALA A 159 0.82 -17.43 0.32
N MET A 160 1.40 -18.55 -0.14
CA MET A 160 1.33 -19.85 0.56
C MET A 160 2.01 -19.79 1.92
N LEU A 161 3.27 -19.43 1.98
CA LEU A 161 4.07 -19.34 3.21
C LEU A 161 4.14 -17.93 3.79
N ARG A 162 3.48 -16.95 3.18
CA ARG A 162 3.36 -15.58 3.68
C ARG A 162 4.67 -15.04 4.24
N PHE A 163 5.69 -14.95 3.35
CA PHE A 163 7.01 -14.40 3.70
C PHE A 163 7.67 -15.08 4.91
N GLY A 164 7.51 -16.41 5.05
CA GLY A 164 7.98 -17.15 6.21
C GLY A 164 7.20 -16.77 7.49
N ARG A 165 5.88 -16.61 7.36
CA ARG A 165 4.96 -16.17 8.41
C ARG A 165 5.32 -14.77 8.94
N PHE A 166 5.80 -13.90 8.07
CA PHE A 166 6.23 -12.53 8.42
C PHE A 166 7.26 -12.46 9.54
N ARG A 167 8.12 -13.49 9.69
CA ARG A 167 9.15 -13.45 10.72
C ARG A 167 9.95 -12.15 10.63
N HIS A 168 9.86 -11.34 11.67
CA HIS A 168 10.49 -10.02 11.72
C HIS A 168 12.02 -10.08 11.56
N ARG A 169 12.58 -9.11 10.84
CA ARG A 169 14.00 -8.98 10.50
C ARG A 169 14.49 -7.57 10.80
N PRO A 170 15.02 -7.33 12.01
CA PRO A 170 15.43 -5.98 12.42
C PRO A 170 16.39 -5.29 11.46
N ALA A 171 17.33 -6.04 10.86
CA ALA A 171 18.33 -5.51 9.94
C ALA A 171 17.76 -4.84 8.68
N VAL A 172 16.53 -5.18 8.28
CA VAL A 172 15.86 -4.63 7.10
C VAL A 172 14.49 -4.02 7.40
N ALA A 173 14.08 -3.99 8.68
CA ALA A 173 12.73 -3.60 9.08
C ALA A 173 12.35 -2.19 8.62
N GLU A 174 13.26 -1.23 8.70
CA GLU A 174 13.00 0.14 8.29
C GLU A 174 12.85 0.30 6.77
N ARG A 175 13.40 -0.64 5.99
CA ARG A 175 13.32 -0.64 4.52
C ARG A 175 12.11 -1.36 3.97
N VAL A 176 11.46 -2.21 4.77
CA VAL A 176 10.18 -2.82 4.38
C VAL A 176 9.07 -1.87 4.80
N VAL A 177 8.57 -1.10 3.84
CA VAL A 177 7.76 0.09 4.11
C VAL A 177 6.27 -0.10 3.83
N SER A 178 5.88 -1.13 3.06
CA SER A 178 4.49 -1.28 2.65
C SER A 178 3.97 -2.72 2.69
N PHE A 179 2.65 -2.81 2.78
CA PHE A 179 1.84 -4.01 2.63
C PHE A 179 0.68 -3.68 1.68
N GLU A 180 0.53 -4.44 0.62
CA GLU A 180 -0.59 -4.28 -0.30
C GLU A 180 -1.88 -4.80 0.32
N ILE A 181 -2.71 -3.86 0.78
CA ILE A 181 -4.04 -4.18 1.31
C ILE A 181 -5.08 -4.25 0.19
N PHE A 182 -4.88 -3.46 -0.89
CA PHE A 182 -5.60 -3.62 -2.14
C PHE A 182 -4.62 -3.98 -3.25
N ASN A 183 -4.90 -5.08 -3.92
CA ASN A 183 -4.19 -5.50 -5.13
C ASN A 183 -5.24 -5.93 -6.17
N LYS A 184 -5.18 -5.34 -7.37
CA LYS A 184 -6.27 -5.46 -8.34
C LYS A 184 -7.60 -5.04 -7.68
N THR A 185 -8.62 -5.86 -7.79
CA THR A 185 -9.92 -5.68 -7.11
C THR A 185 -10.00 -6.37 -5.74
N ASN A 186 -8.96 -7.07 -5.31
CA ASN A 186 -8.96 -7.82 -4.06
C ASN A 186 -8.63 -6.95 -2.85
N GLU A 187 -9.31 -7.21 -1.73
CA GLU A 187 -8.98 -6.71 -0.40
C GLU A 187 -8.28 -7.81 0.39
N HIS A 188 -7.06 -7.55 0.86
CA HIS A 188 -6.22 -8.54 1.53
C HIS A 188 -6.39 -8.59 3.07
N LEU A 189 -7.37 -7.85 3.62
CA LEU A 189 -7.65 -7.89 5.06
C LEU A 189 -8.11 -9.28 5.51
N LEU A 190 -9.10 -9.84 4.82
CA LEU A 190 -9.74 -11.10 5.17
C LEU A 190 -9.43 -12.24 4.17
N LEU A 191 -8.67 -11.98 3.12
CA LEU A 191 -8.37 -12.98 2.10
C LEU A 191 -7.61 -14.18 2.69
N GLY A 192 -8.14 -15.37 2.49
CA GLY A 192 -7.61 -16.64 3.00
C GLY A 192 -8.07 -17.01 4.41
N THR A 193 -8.82 -16.14 5.10
CA THR A 193 -9.33 -16.43 6.44
C THR A 193 -10.48 -17.44 6.40
N GLU A 194 -11.19 -17.53 5.31
CA GLU A 194 -12.21 -18.54 5.03
C GLU A 194 -11.66 -19.99 5.07
N ARG A 195 -10.34 -20.15 4.97
CA ARG A 195 -9.62 -21.44 5.08
C ARG A 195 -8.99 -21.64 6.45
N GLY A 196 -9.44 -20.90 7.45
CA GLY A 196 -8.90 -20.97 8.82
C GLY A 196 -7.49 -20.36 9.00
N ARG A 197 -6.99 -19.60 7.99
CA ARG A 197 -5.72 -18.88 8.11
C ARG A 197 -5.98 -17.54 8.81
N PRO A 198 -5.07 -17.05 9.66
CA PRO A 198 -5.20 -15.69 10.20
C PRO A 198 -5.12 -14.64 9.09
N SER A 199 -5.61 -13.44 9.34
CA SER A 199 -5.40 -12.28 8.46
C SER A 199 -3.90 -12.06 8.23
N ALA A 200 -3.51 -11.87 6.96
CA ALA A 200 -2.11 -11.61 6.63
C ALA A 200 -1.64 -10.27 7.20
N LEU A 201 -2.52 -9.27 7.25
CA LEU A 201 -2.22 -7.97 7.86
C LEU A 201 -1.95 -8.11 9.36
N VAL A 202 -2.82 -8.83 10.10
CA VAL A 202 -2.63 -9.09 11.54
C VAL A 202 -1.30 -9.79 11.77
N GLN A 203 -1.01 -10.87 11.02
CA GLN A 203 0.26 -11.58 11.15
C GLN A 203 1.47 -10.67 10.91
N CYS A 204 1.40 -9.80 9.92
CA CYS A 204 2.47 -8.88 9.57
C CYS A 204 2.72 -7.86 10.68
N LEU A 205 1.68 -7.16 11.10
CA LEU A 205 1.79 -6.09 12.10
C LEU A 205 2.12 -6.64 13.49
N ASP A 206 1.53 -7.78 13.89
CA ASP A 206 1.81 -8.44 15.18
C ASP A 206 3.23 -9.03 15.25
N ALA A 207 3.81 -9.38 14.08
CA ALA A 207 5.21 -9.78 14.01
C ALA A 207 6.19 -8.61 14.23
N GLY A 208 5.70 -7.37 14.28
CA GLY A 208 6.49 -6.17 14.54
C GLY A 208 6.91 -5.38 13.30
N TRP A 209 6.42 -5.74 12.12
CA TRP A 209 6.65 -4.95 10.91
C TRP A 209 5.89 -3.63 10.96
N ARG A 210 6.61 -2.53 10.72
CA ARG A 210 6.03 -1.19 10.62
C ARG A 210 5.84 -0.80 9.17
N VAL A 211 4.78 -1.33 8.55
CA VAL A 211 4.45 -1.12 7.15
C VAL A 211 3.22 -0.24 6.99
N GLY A 212 3.25 0.70 6.04
CA GLY A 212 2.07 1.41 5.60
C GLY A 212 1.20 0.54 4.69
N LEU A 213 -0.04 0.96 4.45
CA LEU A 213 -0.98 0.21 3.62
C LEU A 213 -1.05 0.78 2.21
N LEU A 214 -0.74 -0.04 1.22
CA LEU A 214 -0.67 0.32 -0.18
C LEU A 214 -1.84 -0.29 -0.97
N GLY A 215 -2.39 0.47 -1.90
CA GLY A 215 -3.26 0.00 -2.96
C GLY A 215 -2.54 0.08 -4.29
N VAL A 216 -2.67 -0.95 -5.12
CA VAL A 216 -2.00 -1.06 -6.41
C VAL A 216 -2.88 -1.78 -7.43
N THR A 217 -2.60 -1.58 -8.71
CA THR A 217 -3.33 -2.31 -9.76
C THR A 217 -2.74 -3.66 -10.06
N ASP A 218 -1.43 -3.85 -9.91
CA ASP A 218 -0.73 -5.07 -10.34
C ASP A 218 -1.15 -5.44 -11.78
N GLU A 219 -1.11 -4.42 -12.67
CA GLU A 219 -1.63 -4.54 -14.02
C GLU A 219 -0.69 -5.34 -14.90
N HIS A 220 -1.24 -6.34 -15.60
CA HIS A 220 -0.53 -7.20 -16.55
C HIS A 220 -1.06 -7.08 -17.98
N GLY A 221 -2.15 -6.34 -18.17
CA GLY A 221 -2.68 -5.98 -19.48
C GLY A 221 -2.00 -4.73 -20.03
N SER A 222 -2.79 -3.84 -20.58
CA SER A 222 -2.35 -2.51 -21.04
C SER A 222 -3.29 -1.39 -20.58
N ASP A 223 -4.07 -1.66 -19.52
CA ASP A 223 -5.09 -0.77 -18.97
C ASP A 223 -4.59 -0.06 -17.70
N TRP A 224 -3.33 0.42 -17.77
CA TRP A 224 -2.67 1.07 -16.64
C TRP A 224 -3.35 2.39 -16.25
N GLY A 225 -3.61 2.54 -14.94
CA GLY A 225 -4.17 3.76 -14.35
C GLY A 225 -5.67 3.99 -14.61
N HIS A 226 -6.29 3.31 -15.57
CA HIS A 226 -7.69 3.56 -15.97
C HIS A 226 -8.74 2.83 -15.15
N PRO A 227 -8.59 1.57 -14.74
CA PRO A 227 -9.68 0.80 -14.15
C PRO A 227 -10.22 1.38 -12.85
N GLU A 228 -11.55 1.48 -12.75
CA GLU A 228 -12.24 1.78 -11.50
C GLU A 228 -12.25 0.58 -10.55
N GLY A 229 -12.24 0.85 -9.25
CA GLY A 229 -12.33 -0.19 -8.23
C GLY A 229 -11.06 -1.01 -8.00
N LYS A 230 -10.01 -0.82 -8.84
CA LYS A 230 -8.68 -1.38 -8.56
C LYS A 230 -7.94 -0.52 -7.55
N GLY A 231 -6.97 -1.14 -6.85
CA GLY A 231 -6.14 -0.46 -5.86
C GLY A 231 -5.29 0.66 -6.46
N ARG A 232 -5.06 1.70 -5.68
CA ARG A 232 -4.12 2.79 -5.91
C ARG A 232 -3.71 3.41 -4.59
N ALA A 233 -2.67 4.24 -4.59
CA ALA A 233 -2.18 4.89 -3.39
C ALA A 233 -2.35 6.42 -3.47
N GLY A 234 -2.55 7.04 -2.32
CA GLY A 234 -2.32 8.46 -2.13
C GLY A 234 -1.14 8.65 -1.19
N LEU A 235 -0.16 9.44 -1.61
CA LEU A 235 1.03 9.76 -0.81
C LEU A 235 1.06 11.23 -0.49
N TYR A 236 1.52 11.59 0.69
CA TYR A 236 1.76 12.98 1.07
C TYR A 236 3.25 13.30 0.96
N VAL A 237 3.60 14.11 -0.02
CA VAL A 237 4.97 14.48 -0.37
C VAL A 237 5.25 15.96 -0.09
N HIS A 238 6.50 16.31 0.19
CA HIS A 238 6.94 17.71 0.27
C HIS A 238 7.38 18.23 -1.10
N GLU A 239 7.70 17.32 -2.01
CA GLU A 239 8.14 17.60 -3.37
C GLU A 239 7.72 16.46 -4.29
N LEU A 240 7.20 16.78 -5.47
CA LEU A 240 6.91 15.78 -6.50
C LEU A 240 8.21 15.43 -7.24
N SER A 241 8.98 14.57 -6.61
CA SER A 241 10.23 14.00 -7.11
C SER A 241 10.38 12.57 -6.62
N ARG A 242 11.27 11.78 -7.23
CA ARG A 242 11.60 10.43 -6.73
C ARG A 242 12.04 10.47 -5.27
N ALA A 243 12.83 11.47 -4.88
CA ALA A 243 13.28 11.64 -3.50
C ALA A 243 12.13 11.88 -2.54
N GLY A 244 11.19 12.78 -2.89
CA GLY A 244 10.00 13.07 -2.08
C GLY A 244 9.06 11.87 -1.95
N VAL A 245 8.89 11.09 -3.03
CA VAL A 245 8.10 9.84 -3.00
C VAL A 245 8.75 8.80 -2.09
N TYR A 246 10.07 8.59 -2.20
CA TYR A 246 10.77 7.64 -1.32
C TYR A 246 10.73 8.07 0.15
N GLU A 247 10.82 9.38 0.41
CA GLU A 247 10.70 9.92 1.75
C GLU A 247 9.30 9.68 2.34
N ALA A 248 8.23 9.92 1.55
CA ALA A 248 6.86 9.64 1.96
C ALA A 248 6.62 8.15 2.23
N LEU A 249 7.17 7.26 1.39
CA LEU A 249 7.13 5.81 1.60
C LEU A 249 7.88 5.40 2.88
N ALA A 250 9.09 5.92 3.10
CA ALA A 250 9.88 5.64 4.29
C ALA A 250 9.20 6.15 5.57
N ALA A 251 8.51 7.27 5.50
CA ALA A 251 7.72 7.83 6.60
C ALA A 251 6.33 7.21 6.75
N ARG A 252 5.91 6.30 5.88
CA ARG A 252 4.56 5.68 5.83
C ARG A 252 3.44 6.72 5.75
N ARG A 253 3.70 7.90 5.14
CA ARG A 253 2.73 8.98 4.91
C ARG A 253 1.91 8.73 3.65
N PHE A 254 1.19 7.62 3.62
CA PHE A 254 0.36 7.21 2.49
C PHE A 254 -0.82 6.37 2.94
N PHE A 255 -1.75 6.20 2.04
CA PHE A 255 -2.94 5.39 2.24
C PHE A 255 -3.26 4.57 0.98
N ALA A 256 -3.98 3.48 1.17
CA ALA A 256 -4.54 2.68 0.09
C ALA A 256 -5.96 3.15 -0.25
N SER A 257 -6.31 3.19 -1.54
CA SER A 257 -7.66 3.50 -2.00
C SER A 257 -8.07 2.64 -3.20
N ARG A 258 -9.38 2.44 -3.37
CA ARG A 258 -10.02 1.94 -4.59
C ARG A 258 -10.76 3.05 -5.35
N VAL A 259 -10.67 4.27 -4.87
CA VAL A 259 -11.41 5.42 -5.40
C VAL A 259 -10.44 6.42 -6.00
N LYS A 260 -10.67 6.79 -7.26
CA LYS A 260 -9.91 7.85 -7.94
C LYS A 260 -10.18 9.19 -7.28
N GLY A 261 -9.12 9.96 -7.03
CA GLY A 261 -9.21 11.30 -6.48
C GLY A 261 -9.72 11.35 -5.02
N LEU A 262 -9.64 10.25 -4.26
CA LEU A 262 -9.92 10.28 -2.84
C LEU A 262 -8.74 10.92 -2.10
N ARG A 263 -9.02 11.92 -1.25
CA ARG A 263 -8.12 12.39 -0.20
C ARG A 263 -8.51 11.72 1.12
N LEU A 264 -7.54 11.08 1.75
CA LEU A 264 -7.64 10.52 3.10
C LEU A 264 -6.39 10.90 3.88
N ASP A 265 -6.55 11.69 4.92
CA ASP A 265 -5.52 11.89 5.93
C ASP A 265 -6.09 11.62 7.31
N ALA A 266 -5.27 11.16 8.23
CA ALA A 266 -5.75 10.75 9.54
C ALA A 266 -4.76 11.10 10.65
N ALA A 267 -5.31 11.47 11.80
CA ALA A 267 -4.58 11.71 13.03
C ALA A 267 -5.16 10.88 14.17
N LEU A 268 -4.28 10.40 15.03
CA LEU A 268 -4.58 9.80 16.33
C LEU A 268 -3.81 10.56 17.40
N ASP A 269 -4.54 11.22 18.32
CA ASP A 269 -3.98 12.12 19.35
C ASP A 269 -3.00 13.16 18.79
N GLY A 270 -3.30 13.69 17.60
CA GLY A 270 -2.50 14.67 16.88
C GLY A 270 -1.31 14.10 16.11
N VAL A 271 -1.05 12.81 16.16
CA VAL A 271 -0.01 12.14 15.37
C VAL A 271 -0.60 11.68 14.05
N ARG A 272 0.05 11.99 12.93
CA ARG A 272 -0.37 11.58 11.60
C ARG A 272 -0.23 10.07 11.39
N MET A 273 -1.08 9.47 10.54
CA MET A 273 -0.95 8.09 10.09
C MET A 273 0.48 7.76 9.65
N GLY A 274 0.93 6.53 9.91
CA GLY A 274 2.32 6.12 9.77
C GLY A 274 3.20 6.48 10.98
N GLY A 275 2.67 7.17 11.98
CA GLY A 275 3.40 7.61 13.16
C GLY A 275 3.28 6.70 14.37
N THR A 276 4.08 7.00 15.40
CA THR A 276 4.06 6.32 16.69
C THR A 276 3.34 7.18 17.71
N VAL A 277 2.35 6.60 18.40
CA VAL A 277 1.48 7.28 19.35
C VAL A 277 1.72 6.75 20.75
N PRO A 278 2.08 7.59 21.73
CA PRO A 278 2.13 7.20 23.14
C PRO A 278 0.72 6.82 23.63
N VAL A 279 0.59 5.66 24.26
CA VAL A 279 -0.69 5.22 24.85
C VAL A 279 -0.92 6.05 26.11
N ARG A 280 -2.02 6.83 26.08
CA ARG A 280 -2.51 7.58 27.26
C ARG A 280 -3.76 6.89 27.80
N GLY A 281 -4.03 7.05 29.08
CA GLY A 281 -5.28 6.57 29.66
C GLY A 281 -6.49 7.32 29.10
N GLY A 282 -7.60 6.62 28.93
CA GLY A 282 -8.84 7.17 28.41
C GLY A 282 -9.04 6.98 26.90
N PRO A 283 -10.14 7.51 26.34
CA PRO A 283 -10.45 7.41 24.92
C PRO A 283 -9.41 8.15 24.07
N ALA A 284 -9.01 7.52 22.99
CA ALA A 284 -8.12 8.09 21.99
C ALA A 284 -8.91 8.97 21.00
N ARG A 285 -8.34 10.11 20.62
CA ARG A 285 -8.98 11.11 19.74
C ARG A 285 -8.53 10.92 18.30
N PHE A 286 -9.49 10.64 17.44
CA PHE A 286 -9.26 10.53 16.00
C PHE A 286 -9.72 11.79 15.29
N ALA A 287 -8.95 12.20 14.27
CA ALA A 287 -9.37 13.16 13.27
C ALA A 287 -9.11 12.56 11.87
N VAL A 288 -10.08 12.70 10.97
CA VAL A 288 -10.02 12.11 9.63
C VAL A 288 -10.43 13.17 8.61
N ASP A 289 -9.52 13.52 7.72
CA ASP A 289 -9.78 14.37 6.57
C ASP A 289 -10.13 13.49 5.38
N LEU A 290 -11.43 13.43 5.10
CA LEU A 290 -12.00 12.70 3.96
C LEU A 290 -12.57 13.72 2.97
N ASP A 291 -12.15 13.62 1.70
CA ASP A 291 -12.71 14.41 0.63
C ASP A 291 -12.56 13.69 -0.72
N ARG A 292 -13.50 13.94 -1.59
CA ARG A 292 -13.45 13.67 -3.02
C ARG A 292 -14.43 14.63 -3.69
N ALA A 293 -14.03 15.24 -4.79
CA ALA A 293 -14.88 16.15 -5.52
C ALA A 293 -16.27 15.54 -5.80
N GLY A 294 -17.33 16.26 -5.40
CA GLY A 294 -18.71 15.80 -5.51
C GLY A 294 -19.21 14.86 -4.41
N TRP A 295 -18.43 14.58 -3.34
CA TRP A 295 -18.84 13.70 -2.26
C TRP A 295 -19.31 14.42 -0.98
N THR A 296 -19.29 15.75 -0.94
CA THR A 296 -19.81 16.51 0.21
C THR A 296 -21.16 15.98 0.65
N GLY A 297 -21.31 15.68 1.93
CA GLY A 297 -22.54 15.13 2.52
C GLY A 297 -22.75 13.63 2.33
N ARG A 298 -21.94 12.94 1.53
CA ARG A 298 -22.01 11.47 1.37
C ARG A 298 -21.73 10.78 2.69
N ARG A 299 -22.54 9.75 3.02
CA ARG A 299 -22.33 8.91 4.20
C ARG A 299 -21.27 7.85 3.93
N LEU A 300 -20.34 7.71 4.85
CA LEU A 300 -19.28 6.70 4.84
C LEU A 300 -19.15 6.08 6.23
N GLY A 301 -18.61 4.86 6.31
CA GLY A 301 -18.20 4.24 7.56
C GLY A 301 -16.72 4.46 7.82
N VAL A 302 -16.33 4.77 9.05
CA VAL A 302 -14.95 4.75 9.51
C VAL A 302 -14.83 3.71 10.63
N GLN A 303 -13.98 2.72 10.42
CA GLN A 303 -13.76 1.59 11.31
C GLN A 303 -12.36 1.66 11.89
N VAL A 304 -12.25 1.46 13.19
CA VAL A 304 -11.01 1.42 13.97
C VAL A 304 -10.64 -0.03 14.19
N LEU A 305 -9.60 -0.50 13.55
CA LEU A 305 -9.12 -1.89 13.62
C LEU A 305 -7.89 -1.98 14.51
N ARG A 306 -7.83 -3.05 15.32
CA ARG A 306 -6.69 -3.40 16.17
C ARG A 306 -6.31 -4.86 16.02
N SER A 307 -5.18 -5.23 16.62
CA SER A 307 -4.78 -6.63 16.77
C SER A 307 -5.90 -7.45 17.43
N GLY A 308 -6.04 -8.67 16.97
CA GLY A 308 -6.97 -9.65 17.52
C GLY A 308 -6.51 -11.08 17.21
N PRO A 309 -7.13 -12.10 17.82
CA PRO A 309 -6.71 -13.48 17.67
C PRO A 309 -6.98 -14.01 16.25
N GLY A 310 -6.01 -13.83 15.36
CA GLY A 310 -6.06 -14.25 13.96
C GLY A 310 -6.83 -13.34 13.02
N LEU A 311 -7.75 -12.52 13.49
CA LEU A 311 -8.48 -11.50 12.73
C LEU A 311 -8.32 -10.15 13.44
N PRO A 312 -8.44 -9.02 12.72
CA PRO A 312 -8.48 -7.73 13.39
C PRO A 312 -9.70 -7.65 14.31
N THR A 313 -9.57 -6.98 15.44
CA THR A 313 -10.69 -6.61 16.31
C THR A 313 -11.22 -5.24 15.89
N LEU A 314 -12.52 -5.12 15.79
CA LEU A 314 -13.19 -3.85 15.55
C LEU A 314 -13.35 -3.11 16.88
N ALA A 315 -12.49 -2.10 17.13
CA ALA A 315 -12.56 -1.30 18.36
C ALA A 315 -13.68 -0.25 18.31
N ALA A 316 -13.94 0.31 17.13
CA ALA A 316 -15.05 1.23 16.89
C ALA A 316 -15.48 1.21 15.42
N ALA A 317 -16.75 1.55 15.18
CA ALA A 317 -17.30 1.83 13.87
C ALA A 317 -18.21 3.06 13.99
N VAL A 318 -17.93 4.09 13.20
CA VAL A 318 -18.70 5.33 13.19
C VAL A 318 -19.17 5.64 11.78
N GLU A 319 -20.42 6.09 11.64
CA GLU A 319 -20.90 6.67 10.39
C GLU A 319 -20.54 8.16 10.37
N VAL A 320 -19.99 8.60 9.28
CA VAL A 320 -19.54 9.97 9.07
C VAL A 320 -20.12 10.53 7.77
N ARG A 321 -20.23 11.84 7.67
CA ARG A 321 -20.52 12.54 6.42
C ARG A 321 -19.24 13.16 5.90
N VAL A 322 -18.99 13.06 4.60
CA VAL A 322 -17.89 13.77 3.95
C VAL A 322 -18.11 15.28 4.17
N PRO A 323 -17.19 15.98 4.87
CA PRO A 323 -17.37 17.38 5.18
C PRO A 323 -17.29 18.27 3.93
N GLY A 324 -18.00 19.40 3.95
CA GLY A 324 -17.83 20.45 2.96
C GLY A 324 -16.43 21.09 3.03
N PRO A 325 -16.05 21.91 2.02
CA PRO A 325 -14.71 22.51 1.98
C PRO A 325 -14.42 23.41 3.19
N ASP A 326 -15.43 24.10 3.72
CA ASP A 326 -15.31 25.01 4.87
C ASP A 326 -15.64 24.35 6.22
N GLU A 327 -15.99 23.06 6.22
CA GLU A 327 -16.27 22.31 7.43
C GLU A 327 -14.99 21.67 7.99
N PRO A 328 -14.88 21.51 9.33
CA PRO A 328 -13.75 20.86 9.93
C PRO A 328 -13.69 19.37 9.53
N PRO A 329 -12.49 18.75 9.56
CA PRO A 329 -12.34 17.31 9.43
C PRO A 329 -13.21 16.55 10.43
N VAL A 330 -13.59 15.33 10.09
CA VAL A 330 -14.34 14.44 10.98
C VAL A 330 -13.52 14.17 12.24
N ALA A 331 -14.14 14.29 13.42
CA ALA A 331 -13.49 13.95 14.69
C ALA A 331 -14.39 13.02 15.52
N PHE A 332 -13.79 12.03 16.18
CA PHE A 332 -14.46 11.11 17.09
C PHE A 332 -13.46 10.55 18.10
N GLU A 333 -13.98 9.89 19.13
CA GLU A 333 -13.19 9.21 20.15
C GLU A 333 -13.49 7.71 20.14
N ALA A 334 -12.47 6.90 20.48
CA ALA A 334 -12.63 5.46 20.65
C ALA A 334 -11.75 4.95 21.79
N ASP A 335 -12.25 3.98 22.53
CA ASP A 335 -11.46 3.27 23.55
C ASP A 335 -10.56 2.24 22.85
N LEU A 336 -9.26 2.41 23.03
CA LEU A 336 -8.26 1.49 22.51
C LEU A 336 -7.77 0.47 23.56
N GLY A 337 -8.34 0.47 24.76
CA GLY A 337 -8.04 -0.53 25.80
C GLY A 337 -6.61 -0.47 26.37
N GLY A 338 -5.91 0.63 26.24
CA GLY A 338 -4.62 0.90 26.93
C GLY A 338 -3.44 0.01 26.58
N ALA A 339 -3.59 -1.01 25.75
CA ALA A 339 -2.50 -1.90 25.33
C ALA A 339 -1.73 -1.31 24.13
N GLY A 340 -0.42 -1.54 24.07
CA GLY A 340 0.39 -1.27 22.88
C GLY A 340 -0.10 -2.04 21.64
N GLY A 341 0.61 -1.89 20.53
CA GLY A 341 0.31 -2.56 19.28
C GLY A 341 0.08 -1.60 18.13
N TRP A 342 -0.96 -1.81 17.35
CA TRP A 342 -1.24 -0.99 16.16
C TRP A 342 -2.74 -0.66 16.05
N VAL A 343 -3.03 0.42 15.32
CA VAL A 343 -4.37 0.85 14.95
C VAL A 343 -4.39 1.13 13.46
N VAL A 344 -5.42 0.66 12.76
CA VAL A 344 -5.68 0.92 11.33
C VAL A 344 -7.07 1.50 11.17
N LEU A 345 -7.20 2.56 10.38
CA LEU A 345 -8.49 3.07 9.96
C LEU A 345 -8.87 2.49 8.60
N ARG A 346 -10.08 1.92 8.52
CA ARG A 346 -10.70 1.42 7.29
C ARG A 346 -11.92 2.29 6.97
N VAL A 347 -11.95 2.88 5.80
CA VAL A 347 -13.08 3.66 5.29
C VAL A 347 -13.93 2.78 4.40
N THR A 348 -15.24 2.80 4.59
CA THR A 348 -16.19 1.94 3.86
C THR A 348 -17.35 2.72 3.26
N ASP A 349 -17.92 2.15 2.21
CA ASP A 349 -19.26 2.51 1.73
C ASP A 349 -20.26 1.58 2.42
N PRO A 350 -21.10 2.09 3.34
CA PRO A 350 -22.06 1.26 4.07
C PRO A 350 -23.22 0.78 3.18
N GLU A 351 -23.47 1.43 2.05
CA GLU A 351 -24.54 1.09 1.11
C GLU A 351 -24.10 0.00 0.09
N ALA A 352 -22.79 -0.21 -0.07
CA ALA A 352 -22.25 -1.24 -0.94
C ALA A 352 -21.92 -2.53 -0.18
N ALA A 353 -22.30 -3.66 -0.73
CA ALA A 353 -21.97 -4.96 -0.14
C ALA A 353 -20.44 -5.16 -0.09
N ALA A 354 -19.95 -5.75 0.99
CA ALA A 354 -18.56 -6.15 1.09
C ALA A 354 -18.22 -7.20 0.03
N ASP A 355 -17.01 -7.13 -0.53
CA ASP A 355 -16.51 -8.06 -1.53
C ASP A 355 -15.09 -8.51 -1.12
N PRO A 356 -14.89 -9.81 -0.80
CA PRO A 356 -15.92 -10.86 -0.67
C PRO A 356 -16.91 -10.61 0.48
N PRO A 357 -18.09 -11.26 0.44
CA PRO A 357 -19.07 -11.13 1.53
C PRO A 357 -18.45 -11.46 2.88
N ALA A 358 -18.57 -10.52 3.80
CA ALA A 358 -18.01 -10.66 5.14
C ALA A 358 -19.01 -11.35 6.08
N THR A 359 -18.52 -12.12 7.05
CA THR A 359 -19.29 -12.83 8.06
C THR A 359 -18.92 -12.39 9.48
N GLY A 360 -19.72 -12.77 10.47
CA GLY A 360 -19.48 -12.43 11.88
C GLY A 360 -19.49 -10.93 12.13
N GLN A 361 -18.52 -10.43 12.90
CA GLN A 361 -18.40 -8.99 13.21
C GLN A 361 -18.19 -8.09 11.97
N TRP A 362 -17.87 -8.67 10.81
CA TRP A 362 -17.63 -7.98 9.55
C TRP A 362 -18.87 -7.92 8.66
N ALA A 363 -19.94 -8.64 9.02
CA ALA A 363 -21.19 -8.62 8.27
C ALA A 363 -21.82 -7.21 8.34
N GLY A 364 -22.24 -6.70 7.18
CA GLY A 364 -22.92 -5.39 7.10
C GLY A 364 -22.04 -4.16 7.28
N LEU A 365 -20.72 -4.33 7.38
CA LEU A 365 -19.80 -3.20 7.56
C LEU A 365 -19.42 -2.48 6.24
N GLY A 366 -20.05 -2.83 5.13
CA GLY A 366 -19.88 -2.18 3.86
C GLY A 366 -18.58 -2.54 3.12
N ARG A 367 -18.49 -2.08 1.86
CA ARG A 367 -17.33 -2.29 1.00
C ARG A 367 -16.18 -1.34 1.38
N ALA A 368 -14.98 -1.88 1.55
CA ALA A 368 -13.81 -1.05 1.77
C ALA A 368 -13.52 -0.13 0.58
N LEU A 369 -13.32 1.13 0.86
CA LEU A 369 -12.93 2.16 -0.10
C LEU A 369 -11.47 2.57 0.08
N ALA A 370 -11.00 2.67 1.33
CA ALA A 370 -9.65 3.10 1.64
C ALA A 370 -9.17 2.59 3.01
N TYR A 371 -7.85 2.59 3.19
CA TYR A 371 -7.16 2.30 4.44
C TYR A 371 -6.08 3.34 4.70
N ALA A 372 -6.10 3.98 5.85
CA ALA A 372 -4.96 4.77 6.33
C ALA A 372 -3.80 3.85 6.73
N SER A 373 -2.55 4.29 6.56
CA SER A 373 -1.39 3.60 7.15
C SER A 373 -1.52 3.50 8.67
N PRO A 374 -1.00 2.42 9.29
CA PRO A 374 -1.18 2.18 10.71
C PRO A 374 -0.60 3.26 11.61
N PHE A 375 -1.17 3.39 12.79
CA PHE A 375 -0.54 4.05 13.95
C PHE A 375 0.05 2.96 14.84
N TRP A 376 1.27 3.17 15.33
CA TRP A 376 1.90 2.23 16.27
C TRP A 376 1.80 2.79 17.69
N LEU A 377 1.10 2.04 18.53
CA LEU A 377 0.91 2.40 19.93
C LEU A 377 2.11 1.92 20.75
N VAL A 378 2.73 2.82 21.48
CA VAL A 378 3.81 2.49 22.40
C VAL A 378 3.41 2.88 23.82
N PRO A 379 3.79 2.10 24.83
CA PRO A 379 3.57 2.51 26.22
C PRO A 379 4.18 3.91 26.46
N ASP A 380 3.44 4.76 27.17
CA ASP A 380 3.97 6.04 27.61
C ASP A 380 5.16 5.75 28.55
N GLY A 381 6.37 6.10 28.12
CA GLY A 381 7.58 5.85 28.89
C GLY A 381 7.57 6.73 30.14
N ARG A 382 7.16 6.12 31.28
CA ARG A 382 7.38 6.68 32.62
C ARG A 382 8.74 6.25 33.16
#